data_2fa1040fd1bfea98d8c9046017a38e79
#
_entry.id   2fa1040fd1bfea98d8c9046017a38e79
#
_cell.length_a   1.000
_cell.length_b   1.000
_cell.length_c   1.000
_cell.angle_alpha   90.00
_cell.angle_beta   90.00
_cell.angle_gamma   90.00
#
_symmetry.space_group_name_H-M   'P 1'
#
loop_
_entity.id
_entity.type
_entity.pdbx_description
1 polymer ?
#
loop_
_entity_poly.entity_id
_entity_poly.type
_entity_poly.pdbx_seq_one_letter_code
_entity_poly.pdbx_strand_id
1 'polypeptide(L)'
;DRLRSRGLGDVYKRQDKDRFRSKYLDIPNEPLYPFGYGLSYTTFEVSDIHLDRTWMDTSGQIEAEVTVKNTGNCTGTETLQLYIHDIAASVVRPVRELKDFKKVTLRPGEEKKVVFTITEQQLLFLTENGIYESEAGEFEIFIGKDSSTDNKASFVLKK
;
A
#
# COMPACT_ATOMS: atom_id res chain seq x y z
N ASP A 1 -36.60 -10.06 -17.85
CA ASP A 1 -36.46 -8.69 -18.34
C ASP A 1 -35.55 -7.77 -17.52
N ARG A 2 -35.04 -8.27 -16.41
CA ARG A 2 -34.01 -7.58 -15.62
C ARG A 2 -32.62 -7.59 -16.27
N LEU A 3 -32.45 -8.34 -17.33
CA LEU A 3 -31.21 -8.38 -18.12
C LEU A 3 -31.03 -7.15 -19.04
N ARG A 4 -32.06 -6.36 -19.25
CA ARG A 4 -32.02 -5.19 -20.13
C ARG A 4 -31.27 -4.00 -19.54
N SER A 5 -31.24 -3.85 -18.23
CA SER A 5 -30.55 -2.74 -17.58
C SER A 5 -29.03 -2.93 -17.48
N ARG A 6 -28.56 -4.18 -17.65
CA ARG A 6 -27.12 -4.50 -17.70
C ARG A 6 -26.58 -4.63 -19.13
N GLY A 7 -27.47 -4.56 -20.08
CA GLY A 7 -27.34 -4.40 -21.50
C GLY A 7 -26.05 -4.86 -22.17
N LEU A 8 -25.86 -4.28 -23.34
CA LEU A 8 -24.72 -4.48 -24.23
C LEU A 8 -23.35 -4.23 -23.56
N GLY A 9 -23.27 -3.34 -22.58
CA GLY A 9 -22.05 -3.09 -21.84
C GLY A 9 -21.49 -4.31 -21.10
N ASP A 10 -22.35 -5.16 -20.57
CA ASP A 10 -21.92 -6.38 -19.85
C ASP A 10 -21.47 -7.47 -20.84
N VAL A 11 -22.03 -7.50 -22.04
CA VAL A 11 -21.62 -8.40 -23.12
C VAL A 11 -20.26 -7.99 -23.68
N TYR A 12 -20.04 -6.69 -23.87
CA TYR A 12 -18.73 -6.19 -24.30
C TYR A 12 -17.62 -6.42 -23.26
N LYS A 13 -17.91 -6.27 -21.99
CA LYS A 13 -16.97 -6.58 -20.91
C LYS A 13 -16.50 -8.05 -20.91
N ARG A 14 -17.38 -8.98 -21.34
CA ARG A 14 -17.07 -10.41 -21.42
C ARG A 14 -16.32 -10.82 -22.70
N GLN A 15 -16.28 -9.94 -23.70
CA GLN A 15 -15.59 -10.21 -24.98
C GLN A 15 -14.15 -9.75 -25.01
N ASP A 16 -13.74 -8.94 -24.04
CA ASP A 16 -12.34 -8.51 -23.90
C ASP A 16 -11.46 -9.65 -23.42
N LYS A 17 -10.17 -9.63 -23.77
CA LYS A 17 -9.17 -10.63 -23.36
C LYS A 17 -9.08 -10.78 -21.84
N ASP A 18 -9.47 -9.74 -21.08
CA ASP A 18 -9.60 -9.73 -19.63
C ASP A 18 -11.02 -10.07 -19.17
N ARG A 19 -11.53 -11.22 -19.55
CA ARG A 19 -12.93 -11.68 -19.35
C ARG A 19 -13.47 -11.57 -17.93
N PHE A 20 -12.63 -11.49 -16.93
CA PHE A 20 -13.01 -11.51 -15.52
C PHE A 20 -12.85 -10.16 -14.81
N ARG A 21 -12.46 -9.12 -15.53
CA ARG A 21 -12.36 -7.77 -14.96
C ARG A 21 -13.62 -6.97 -15.24
N SER A 22 -14.30 -6.55 -14.17
CA SER A 22 -15.28 -5.48 -14.27
C SER A 22 -14.53 -4.18 -14.51
N LYS A 23 -14.76 -3.55 -15.67
CA LYS A 23 -14.17 -2.25 -16.01
C LYS A 23 -15.19 -1.33 -16.69
N TYR A 24 -14.97 -0.07 -16.53
CA TYR A 24 -15.72 0.95 -17.29
C TYR A 24 -15.25 0.94 -18.75
N LEU A 25 -16.15 1.30 -19.67
CA LEU A 25 -15.84 1.32 -21.10
C LEU A 25 -15.31 2.67 -21.57
N ASP A 26 -15.70 3.73 -20.88
CA ASP A 26 -15.53 5.13 -21.28
C ASP A 26 -14.61 5.93 -20.34
N ILE A 27 -14.25 5.36 -19.20
CA ILE A 27 -13.36 5.98 -18.22
C ILE A 27 -12.32 4.97 -17.70
N PRO A 28 -11.15 5.40 -17.20
CA PRO A 28 -10.20 4.53 -16.51
C PRO A 28 -10.83 3.83 -15.32
N ASN A 29 -10.38 2.63 -15.00
CA ASN A 29 -10.80 1.90 -13.80
C ASN A 29 -10.10 2.37 -12.53
N GLU A 30 -9.10 3.20 -12.67
CA GLU A 30 -8.35 3.78 -11.57
C GLU A 30 -9.21 4.80 -10.82
N PRO A 31 -9.08 4.89 -9.49
CA PRO A 31 -9.80 5.90 -8.72
C PRO A 31 -9.30 7.31 -9.11
N LEU A 32 -10.19 8.29 -9.12
CA LEU A 32 -9.83 9.69 -9.36
C LEU A 32 -8.84 10.20 -8.29
N TYR A 33 -9.01 9.76 -7.05
CA TYR A 33 -8.10 9.97 -5.93
C TYR A 33 -7.82 8.62 -5.28
N PRO A 34 -6.55 8.18 -5.20
CA PRO A 34 -6.20 6.94 -4.49
C PRO A 34 -6.47 7.08 -3.00
N PHE A 35 -6.62 5.94 -2.33
CA PHE A 35 -6.77 5.94 -0.87
C PHE A 35 -5.56 6.62 -0.20
N GLY A 36 -5.84 7.48 0.77
CA GLY A 36 -4.81 8.24 1.47
C GLY A 36 -4.32 9.50 0.75
N TYR A 37 -4.85 9.80 -0.45
CA TYR A 37 -4.50 11.00 -1.19
C TYR A 37 -4.78 12.27 -0.39
N GLY A 38 -3.85 13.21 -0.45
CA GLY A 38 -3.96 14.52 0.17
C GLY A 38 -3.21 15.59 -0.60
N LEU A 39 -3.50 16.84 -0.30
CA LEU A 39 -2.84 18.01 -0.87
C LEU A 39 -2.00 18.70 0.21
N SER A 40 -0.87 19.27 -0.22
CA SER A 40 -0.02 20.11 0.62
C SER A 40 0.27 21.43 -0.09
N TYR A 41 0.55 22.47 0.69
CA TYR A 41 1.01 23.76 0.16
C TYR A 41 2.51 23.76 -0.22
N THR A 42 3.19 22.63 -0.02
CA THR A 42 4.59 22.42 -0.38
C THR A 42 4.77 21.05 -1.02
N THR A 43 5.95 20.76 -1.53
CA THR A 43 6.27 19.50 -2.19
C THR A 43 7.24 18.68 -1.34
N PHE A 44 7.04 17.36 -1.32
CA PHE A 44 7.90 16.43 -0.60
C PHE A 44 8.41 15.34 -1.52
N GLU A 45 9.67 14.98 -1.34
CA GLU A 45 10.29 13.80 -1.92
C GLU A 45 10.48 12.75 -0.84
N VAL A 46 10.28 11.49 -1.20
CA VAL A 46 10.48 10.33 -0.35
C VAL A 46 11.52 9.45 -1.02
N SER A 47 12.58 9.08 -0.29
CA SER A 47 13.61 8.18 -0.80
C SER A 47 13.10 6.76 -0.96
N ASP A 48 13.87 5.91 -1.64
CA ASP A 48 13.66 4.47 -1.64
C ASP A 48 13.67 3.90 -0.22
N ILE A 49 12.95 2.80 -0.03
CA ILE A 49 12.86 2.11 1.25
C ILE A 49 14.18 1.35 1.50
N HIS A 50 14.73 1.56 2.68
CA HIS A 50 15.84 0.76 3.20
C HIS A 50 15.35 -0.14 4.34
N LEU A 51 15.54 -1.47 4.20
CA LEU A 51 15.23 -2.44 5.25
C LEU A 51 16.51 -2.79 6.02
N ASP A 52 16.42 -2.90 7.34
CA ASP A 52 17.53 -3.39 8.18
C ASP A 52 17.82 -4.88 7.93
N ARG A 53 16.80 -5.64 7.52
CA ARG A 53 16.89 -7.06 7.17
C ARG A 53 15.79 -7.45 6.18
N THR A 54 15.97 -8.55 5.46
CA THR A 54 15.03 -9.04 4.44
C THR A 54 14.20 -10.24 4.90
N TRP A 55 14.28 -10.62 6.17
CA TRP A 55 13.46 -11.67 6.75
C TRP A 55 13.28 -11.46 8.25
N MET A 56 12.21 -12.01 8.81
CA MET A 56 11.97 -12.09 10.24
C MET A 56 11.27 -13.41 10.59
N ASP A 57 11.32 -13.80 11.84
CA ASP A 57 10.44 -14.80 12.44
C ASP A 57 9.27 -14.12 13.18
N THR A 58 8.38 -14.90 13.77
CA THR A 58 7.19 -14.39 14.47
C THR A 58 7.51 -13.58 15.73
N SER A 59 8.71 -13.73 16.29
CA SER A 59 9.19 -12.95 17.45
C SER A 59 10.04 -11.74 17.04
N GLY A 60 10.39 -11.65 15.77
CA GLY A 60 11.24 -10.61 15.20
C GLY A 60 10.51 -9.34 14.79
N GLN A 61 11.31 -8.40 14.30
CA GLN A 61 10.83 -7.17 13.69
C GLN A 61 11.73 -6.76 12.54
N ILE A 62 11.21 -5.97 11.64
CA ILE A 62 11.92 -5.32 10.53
C ILE A 62 11.76 -3.81 10.66
N GLU A 63 12.83 -3.08 10.49
CA GLU A 63 12.80 -1.64 10.39
C GLU A 63 12.89 -1.21 8.92
N ALA A 64 11.88 -0.46 8.48
CA ALA A 64 11.81 0.13 7.16
C ALA A 64 12.03 1.64 7.27
N GLU A 65 13.18 2.12 6.78
CA GLU A 65 13.58 3.53 6.81
C GLU A 65 13.35 4.18 5.44
N VAL A 66 12.80 5.39 5.46
CA VAL A 66 12.80 6.31 4.32
C VAL A 66 13.27 7.69 4.78
N THR A 67 13.86 8.46 3.87
CA THR A 67 14.16 9.88 4.09
C THR A 67 13.12 10.72 3.38
N VAL A 68 12.52 11.66 4.09
CA VAL A 68 11.58 12.63 3.53
C VAL A 68 12.23 14.00 3.50
N LYS A 69 12.12 14.69 2.37
CA LYS A 69 12.66 16.03 2.15
C LYS A 69 11.57 16.97 1.68
N ASN A 70 11.48 18.13 2.29
CA ASN A 70 10.64 19.23 1.78
C ASN A 70 11.41 19.95 0.66
N THR A 71 10.98 19.78 -0.58
CA THR A 71 11.56 20.39 -1.76
C THR A 71 10.89 21.70 -2.18
N GLY A 72 9.83 22.08 -1.49
CA GLY A 72 9.13 23.34 -1.75
C GLY A 72 9.68 24.51 -0.94
N ASN A 73 8.96 25.61 -0.97
CA ASN A 73 9.41 26.92 -0.44
C ASN A 73 8.72 27.33 0.88
N CYS A 74 7.83 26.53 1.42
CA CYS A 74 7.18 26.78 2.69
C CYS A 74 7.19 25.57 3.62
N THR A 75 7.06 25.80 4.92
CA THR A 75 6.93 24.72 5.90
C THR A 75 5.63 23.97 5.67
N GLY A 76 5.69 22.64 5.68
CA GLY A 76 4.54 21.78 5.51
C GLY A 76 4.63 20.49 6.31
N THR A 77 3.51 19.80 6.41
CA THR A 77 3.42 18.50 7.04
C THR A 77 3.01 17.47 5.99
N GLU A 78 3.79 16.41 5.89
CA GLU A 78 3.45 15.25 5.06
C GLU A 78 3.06 14.07 5.95
N THR A 79 2.14 13.24 5.44
CA THR A 79 1.73 11.99 6.08
C THR A 79 2.25 10.81 5.28
N LEU A 80 3.30 10.18 5.78
CA LEU A 80 3.80 8.93 5.20
C LEU A 80 2.94 7.77 5.66
N GLN A 81 2.59 6.90 4.73
CA GLN A 81 1.72 5.76 4.92
C GLN A 81 2.47 4.48 4.58
N LEU A 82 2.43 3.50 5.50
CA LEU A 82 2.97 2.16 5.31
C LEU A 82 1.85 1.22 4.90
N TYR A 83 1.97 0.62 3.74
CA TYR A 83 1.08 -0.44 3.26
C TYR A 83 1.82 -1.76 3.20
N ILE A 84 1.10 -2.85 3.43
CA ILE A 84 1.62 -4.22 3.30
C ILE A 84 0.74 -4.99 2.32
N HIS A 85 1.38 -5.76 1.46
CA HIS A 85 0.80 -6.73 0.54
C HIS A 85 1.34 -8.12 0.86
N ASP A 86 0.43 -9.04 1.12
CA ASP A 86 0.74 -10.47 1.24
C ASP A 86 0.63 -11.09 -0.15
N ILE A 87 1.74 -11.59 -0.69
CA ILE A 87 1.81 -12.05 -2.09
C ILE A 87 1.02 -13.35 -2.28
N ALA A 88 0.96 -14.21 -1.26
CA ALA A 88 0.38 -15.54 -1.37
C ALA A 88 -0.37 -15.95 -0.09
N ALA A 89 -1.43 -15.23 0.26
CA ALA A 89 -2.28 -15.57 1.39
C ALA A 89 -3.25 -16.73 1.06
N SER A 90 -3.59 -17.54 2.07
CA SER A 90 -4.58 -18.62 1.95
C SER A 90 -6.00 -18.11 1.70
N VAL A 91 -6.29 -16.84 2.00
CA VAL A 91 -7.57 -16.16 1.78
C VAL A 91 -7.38 -14.92 0.91
N VAL A 92 -8.46 -14.48 0.25
CA VAL A 92 -8.43 -13.25 -0.56
C VAL A 92 -8.23 -12.04 0.36
N ARG A 93 -7.16 -11.29 0.11
CA ARG A 93 -6.80 -10.07 0.85
C ARG A 93 -6.79 -8.85 -0.06
N PRO A 94 -6.90 -7.63 0.50
CA PRO A 94 -6.66 -6.42 -0.24
C PRO A 94 -5.26 -6.41 -0.87
N VAL A 95 -5.15 -5.86 -2.08
CA VAL A 95 -3.84 -5.74 -2.77
C VAL A 95 -2.83 -4.94 -1.94
N ARG A 96 -3.30 -3.94 -1.19
CA ARG A 96 -2.50 -3.15 -0.26
C ARG A 96 -3.34 -2.81 0.95
N GLU A 97 -2.80 -3.02 2.13
CA GLU A 97 -3.48 -2.76 3.39
C GLU A 97 -2.69 -1.76 4.21
N LEU A 98 -3.31 -0.62 4.58
CA LEU A 98 -2.65 0.38 5.42
C LEU A 98 -2.42 -0.20 6.82
N LYS A 99 -1.17 -0.26 7.26
CA LYS A 99 -0.79 -0.82 8.56
C LYS A 99 -0.27 0.21 9.56
N ASP A 100 0.33 1.30 9.05
CA ASP A 100 0.83 2.39 9.91
C ASP A 100 0.93 3.70 9.11
N PHE A 101 1.00 4.83 9.82
CA PHE A 101 1.28 6.13 9.22
C PHE A 101 2.05 7.04 10.20
N LYS A 102 2.87 7.95 9.64
CA LYS A 102 3.62 8.94 10.42
C LYS A 102 3.53 10.31 9.79
N LYS A 103 3.26 11.33 10.62
CA LYS A 103 3.25 12.73 10.18
C LYS A 103 4.62 13.37 10.44
N VAL A 104 5.12 14.06 9.44
CA VAL A 104 6.41 14.74 9.50
C VAL A 104 6.24 16.19 9.05
N THR A 105 6.60 17.13 9.92
CA THR A 105 6.61 18.55 9.59
C THR A 105 8.04 18.98 9.28
N LEU A 106 8.26 19.58 8.11
CA LEU A 106 9.56 19.99 7.62
C LEU A 106 9.54 21.43 7.11
N ARG A 107 10.63 22.16 7.37
CA ARG A 107 10.89 23.47 6.77
C ARG A 107 11.39 23.30 5.33
N PRO A 108 11.38 24.38 4.51
CA PRO A 108 12.00 24.34 3.18
C PRO A 108 13.44 23.80 3.21
N GLY A 109 13.71 22.79 2.37
CA GLY A 109 15.02 22.14 2.29
C GLY A 109 15.36 21.18 3.42
N GLU A 110 14.54 21.10 4.47
CA GLU A 110 14.76 20.16 5.58
C GLU A 110 14.45 18.74 5.15
N GLU A 111 15.25 17.80 5.67
CA GLU A 111 15.04 16.37 5.47
C GLU A 111 15.04 15.63 6.82
N LYS A 112 14.32 14.53 6.90
CA LYS A 112 14.21 13.71 8.09
C LYS A 112 14.06 12.24 7.74
N LYS A 113 14.75 11.40 8.50
CA LYS A 113 14.57 9.94 8.46
C LYS A 113 13.31 9.56 9.23
N VAL A 114 12.54 8.68 8.63
CA VAL A 114 11.32 8.10 9.19
C VAL A 114 11.44 6.59 9.14
N VAL A 115 11.30 5.96 10.29
CA VAL A 115 11.43 4.50 10.44
C VAL A 115 10.06 3.94 10.81
N PHE A 116 9.61 2.92 10.10
CA PHE A 116 8.46 2.10 10.44
C PHE A 116 8.95 0.77 10.97
N THR A 117 8.38 0.32 12.08
CA THR A 117 8.68 -0.99 12.67
C THR A 117 7.57 -1.97 12.29
N ILE A 118 7.94 -3.04 11.61
CA ILE A 118 7.03 -4.09 11.18
C ILE A 118 7.25 -5.29 12.09
N THR A 119 6.19 -5.75 12.71
CA THR A 119 6.16 -6.93 13.58
C THR A 119 5.12 -7.92 13.06
N GLU A 120 5.06 -9.12 13.60
CA GLU A 120 4.01 -10.09 13.25
C GLU A 120 2.59 -9.51 13.39
N GLN A 121 2.39 -8.59 14.34
CA GLN A 121 1.08 -7.96 14.59
C GLN A 121 0.48 -7.28 13.34
N GLN A 122 1.30 -6.66 12.50
CA GLN A 122 0.82 -6.04 11.26
C GLN A 122 0.51 -7.06 10.16
N LEU A 123 1.01 -8.29 10.29
CA LEU A 123 0.84 -9.36 9.30
C LEU A 123 -0.38 -10.25 9.60
N LEU A 124 -0.95 -10.15 10.81
CA LEU A 124 -2.12 -10.93 11.19
C LEU A 124 -3.32 -10.64 10.30
N PHE A 125 -4.06 -11.67 9.98
CA PHE A 125 -5.34 -11.60 9.27
C PHE A 125 -6.32 -12.66 9.78
N LEU A 126 -7.59 -12.48 9.48
CA LEU A 126 -8.64 -13.40 9.86
C LEU A 126 -8.66 -14.58 8.86
N THR A 127 -8.34 -15.78 9.34
CA THR A 127 -8.38 -17.01 8.55
C THR A 127 -9.81 -17.52 8.37
N GLU A 128 -10.01 -18.52 7.50
CA GLU A 128 -11.30 -19.19 7.31
C GLU A 128 -11.87 -19.79 8.60
N ASN A 129 -11.02 -20.15 9.54
CA ASN A 129 -11.41 -20.70 10.86
C ASN A 129 -11.81 -19.62 11.87
N GLY A 130 -11.81 -18.34 11.49
CA GLY A 130 -12.15 -17.23 12.36
C GLY A 130 -11.08 -16.88 13.40
N ILE A 131 -9.84 -17.27 13.19
CA ILE A 131 -8.68 -16.99 14.06
C ILE A 131 -7.79 -15.96 13.38
N TYR A 132 -7.25 -15.01 14.17
CA TYR A 132 -6.22 -14.08 13.69
C TYR A 132 -4.85 -14.74 13.79
N GLU A 133 -4.22 -14.96 12.65
CA GLU A 133 -2.86 -15.49 12.57
C GLU A 133 -2.13 -14.93 11.35
N SER A 134 -0.80 -15.06 11.34
CA SER A 134 0.06 -14.76 10.19
C SER A 134 0.33 -16.05 9.42
N GLU A 135 0.79 -15.96 8.18
CA GLU A 135 1.31 -17.09 7.40
C GLU A 135 2.76 -16.82 7.01
N ALA A 136 3.57 -17.90 6.98
CA ALA A 136 4.92 -17.81 6.44
C ALA A 136 4.84 -17.54 4.93
N GLY A 137 5.63 -16.59 4.46
CA GLY A 137 5.57 -16.20 3.04
C GLY A 137 6.33 -14.93 2.75
N GLU A 138 6.25 -14.49 1.51
CA GLU A 138 6.83 -13.25 1.03
C GLU A 138 5.81 -12.12 1.09
N PHE A 139 6.26 -10.99 1.59
CA PHE A 139 5.48 -9.76 1.75
C PHE A 139 6.15 -8.62 0.99
N GLU A 140 5.35 -7.77 0.39
CA GLU A 140 5.78 -6.46 -0.10
C GLU A 140 5.30 -5.36 0.83
N ILE A 141 6.16 -4.40 1.10
CA ILE A 141 5.79 -3.15 1.77
C ILE A 141 5.89 -1.99 0.81
N PHE A 142 5.05 -1.02 1.02
CA PHE A 142 5.04 0.23 0.26
C PHE A 142 5.02 1.40 1.23
N ILE A 143 5.88 2.39 1.02
CA ILE A 143 5.90 3.62 1.81
C ILE A 143 5.79 4.81 0.87
N GLY A 144 4.76 5.61 1.07
CA GLY A 144 4.50 6.78 0.25
C GLY A 144 3.48 7.72 0.87
N LYS A 145 3.00 8.66 0.07
CA LYS A 145 2.02 9.67 0.47
C LYS A 145 0.59 9.20 0.34
N ASP A 146 0.36 8.16 -0.45
CA ASP A 146 -0.94 7.52 -0.68
C ASP A 146 -0.76 6.08 -1.19
N SER A 147 -1.86 5.38 -1.45
CA SER A 147 -1.87 3.97 -1.86
C SER A 147 -1.38 3.70 -3.29
N SER A 148 -1.16 4.74 -4.10
CA SER A 148 -0.65 4.59 -5.48
C SER A 148 0.88 4.53 -5.56
N THR A 149 1.59 4.71 -4.45
CA THR A 149 3.06 4.73 -4.41
C THR A 149 3.66 3.44 -4.99
N ASP A 150 4.71 3.59 -5.82
CA ASP A 150 5.50 2.47 -6.35
C ASP A 150 6.78 2.21 -5.55
N ASN A 151 7.03 3.01 -4.51
CA ASN A 151 8.17 2.85 -3.62
C ASN A 151 7.96 1.62 -2.74
N LYS A 152 8.65 0.51 -3.05
CA LYS A 152 8.44 -0.79 -2.42
C LYS A 152 9.72 -1.53 -2.06
N ALA A 153 9.60 -2.42 -1.08
CA ALA A 153 10.62 -3.41 -0.71
C ALA A 153 9.94 -4.72 -0.32
N SER A 154 10.68 -5.83 -0.37
CA SER A 154 10.15 -7.16 -0.02
C SER A 154 10.90 -7.76 1.16
N PHE A 155 10.19 -8.56 1.94
CA PHE A 155 10.77 -9.36 3.02
C PHE A 155 10.02 -10.70 3.17
N VAL A 156 10.60 -11.61 3.95
CA VAL A 156 10.05 -12.95 4.19
C VAL A 156 9.76 -13.15 5.67
N LEU A 157 8.52 -13.59 5.99
CA LEU A 157 8.20 -14.13 7.31
C LEU A 157 8.49 -15.64 7.31
N LYS A 158 9.29 -16.09 8.27
CA LYS A 158 9.58 -17.49 8.54
C LYS A 158 8.86 -17.94 9.81
N LYS A 159 8.27 -19.12 9.76
CA LYS A 159 7.68 -19.81 10.92
C LYS A 159 8.48 -21.03 11.28
#